data_9878005670d68a19442f6229c9643b1f
#
_entry.id   9878005670d68a19442f6229c9643b1f
#
_cell.length_a   1.000
_cell.length_b   1.000
_cell.length_c   1.000
_cell.angle_alpha   90.00
_cell.angle_beta   90.00
_cell.angle_gamma   90.00
#
_symmetry.space_group_name_H-M   'P 1'
#
loop_
_entity.id
_entity.type
_entity.pdbx_description
1 polymer ?
#
loop_
_entity_poly.entity_id
_entity_poly.type
_entity_poly.pdbx_seq_one_letter_code
_entity_poly.pdbx_strand_id
1 'polypeptide(L)'
;MRVLLHTPLKPPDSPIPSGDREMARGLRRLLRRLGHTVVMPALSRVPPGVPAAQDHLALERRMRAQAQRLIARWRALPARHPERFDLWFTYHCYYRKPDWLGPIVTQALGVPYALVEASHAPRRAQGPTRLGHRAVERSLAAADLVLTVNPRDVAGVKARLRPGAHQVWLPPFIDTRPFDRAPRVANDPPLLLSVGMMRTRDKLDSYRVLAEALGHLKDRPWRALLVGDGPARGKVEAMMAPLNDKEGGERVRFAGAVPHAELPATYASADLYLWPAINEAYGMAFLEAQAAGLPVVAGRTGGVPAVVADGVTGVLTPIGDAAAFAAATARLLDDPKERIRLGKAARARVNAHHDERAAARALAAALRTLR
;
A
#
# COMPACT_ATOMS: atom_id res chain seq x y z
N MET A 1 25.44 6.50 -2.74
CA MET A 1 25.36 5.21 -3.43
C MET A 1 24.47 5.34 -4.66
N ARG A 2 24.74 4.52 -5.67
CA ARG A 2 23.80 4.29 -6.78
C ARG A 2 22.95 3.07 -6.44
N VAL A 3 21.67 3.27 -6.33
CA VAL A 3 20.70 2.24 -5.90
C VAL A 3 19.88 1.80 -7.10
N LEU A 4 19.95 0.52 -7.46
CA LEU A 4 19.06 -0.08 -8.43
C LEU A 4 17.73 -0.36 -7.76
N LEU A 5 16.69 0.39 -8.12
CA LEU A 5 15.33 0.17 -7.63
C LEU A 5 14.58 -0.79 -8.56
N HIS A 6 14.36 -2.00 -8.06
CA HIS A 6 13.57 -3.04 -8.73
C HIS A 6 12.15 -3.13 -8.15
N THR A 7 11.14 -3.12 -9.00
CA THR A 7 9.72 -3.12 -8.60
C THR A 7 8.94 -4.19 -9.38
N PRO A 8 9.04 -5.48 -8.97
CA PRO A 8 8.46 -6.60 -9.72
C PRO A 8 6.94 -6.53 -9.87
N LEU A 9 6.25 -5.96 -8.88
CA LEU A 9 4.79 -5.85 -8.89
C LEU A 9 4.32 -4.65 -9.72
N LYS A 10 4.76 -3.44 -9.35
CA LYS A 10 4.26 -2.20 -9.95
C LYS A 10 5.33 -1.11 -9.94
N PRO A 11 5.79 -0.68 -11.12
CA PRO A 11 6.78 0.38 -11.21
C PRO A 11 6.17 1.75 -10.87
N PRO A 12 7.00 2.72 -10.44
CA PRO A 12 6.57 4.09 -10.14
C PRO A 12 5.85 4.77 -11.31
N ASP A 13 6.20 4.40 -12.54
CA ASP A 13 5.69 5.01 -13.77
C ASP A 13 4.50 4.20 -14.38
N SER A 14 3.92 3.27 -13.61
CA SER A 14 2.70 2.56 -14.03
C SER A 14 1.55 3.55 -14.28
N PRO A 15 0.82 3.44 -15.41
CA PRO A 15 -0.33 4.31 -15.66
C PRO A 15 -1.51 4.04 -14.71
N ILE A 16 -1.59 2.82 -14.16
CA ILE A 16 -2.71 2.42 -13.30
C ILE A 16 -2.46 2.88 -11.86
N PRO A 17 -3.29 3.77 -11.28
CA PRO A 17 -3.19 4.19 -9.89
C PRO A 17 -3.29 3.01 -8.91
N SER A 18 -2.50 3.04 -7.84
CA SER A 18 -2.61 2.08 -6.71
C SER A 18 -1.69 2.49 -5.57
N GLY A 19 -1.98 2.00 -4.35
CA GLY A 19 -1.10 2.16 -3.19
C GLY A 19 0.33 1.66 -3.47
N ASP A 20 0.49 0.51 -4.15
CA ASP A 20 1.81 -0.02 -4.52
C ASP A 20 2.61 0.96 -5.40
N ARG A 21 1.93 1.62 -6.37
CA ARG A 21 2.59 2.62 -7.21
C ARG A 21 3.04 3.83 -6.39
N GLU A 22 2.19 4.32 -5.51
CA GLU A 22 2.51 5.50 -4.68
C GLU A 22 3.62 5.18 -3.68
N MET A 23 3.63 3.98 -3.09
CA MET A 23 4.74 3.53 -2.25
C MET A 23 6.05 3.41 -3.05
N ALA A 24 6.03 2.85 -4.26
CA ALA A 24 7.21 2.79 -5.14
C ALA A 24 7.73 4.20 -5.49
N ARG A 25 6.84 5.16 -5.76
CA ARG A 25 7.17 6.56 -5.95
C ARG A 25 7.78 7.19 -4.69
N GLY A 26 7.17 6.93 -3.55
CA GLY A 26 7.65 7.37 -2.24
C GLY A 26 9.07 6.87 -1.97
N LEU A 27 9.33 5.58 -2.11
CA LEU A 27 10.67 4.99 -1.93
C LEU A 27 11.69 5.61 -2.89
N ARG A 28 11.34 5.83 -4.17
CA ARG A 28 12.20 6.53 -5.13
C ARG A 28 12.53 7.95 -4.67
N ARG A 29 11.55 8.69 -4.16
CA ARG A 29 11.76 10.04 -3.60
C ARG A 29 12.64 10.00 -2.36
N LEU A 30 12.39 9.08 -1.42
CA LEU A 30 13.21 8.93 -0.20
C LEU A 30 14.67 8.64 -0.51
N LEU A 31 14.95 7.67 -1.39
CA LEU A 31 16.32 7.35 -1.80
C LEU A 31 17.04 8.57 -2.38
N ARG A 32 16.36 9.33 -3.26
CA ARG A 32 16.91 10.57 -3.84
C ARG A 32 17.14 11.65 -2.79
N ARG A 33 16.20 11.83 -1.88
CA ARG A 33 16.30 12.80 -0.76
C ARG A 33 17.46 12.48 0.18
N LEU A 34 17.81 11.20 0.34
CA LEU A 34 18.96 10.74 1.10
C LEU A 34 20.29 10.85 0.33
N GLY A 35 20.30 11.50 -0.85
CA GLY A 35 21.50 11.71 -1.67
C GLY A 35 21.91 10.50 -2.50
N HIS A 36 21.01 9.53 -2.70
CA HIS A 36 21.31 8.37 -3.56
C HIS A 36 20.86 8.61 -5.00
N THR A 37 21.66 8.16 -5.95
CA THR A 37 21.27 8.08 -7.36
C THR A 37 20.43 6.83 -7.56
N VAL A 38 19.20 6.98 -8.04
CA VAL A 38 18.31 5.84 -8.29
C VAL A 38 18.37 5.43 -9.74
N VAL A 39 18.83 4.20 -9.97
CA VAL A 39 18.91 3.55 -11.28
C VAL A 39 17.68 2.64 -11.44
N MET A 40 16.97 2.77 -12.56
CA MET A 40 15.82 1.93 -12.89
C MET A 40 16.03 1.31 -14.28
N PRO A 41 16.71 0.17 -14.36
CA PRO A 41 16.94 -0.48 -15.64
C PRO A 41 15.63 -1.01 -16.23
N ALA A 42 15.55 -1.03 -17.57
CA ALA A 42 14.45 -1.69 -18.28
C ALA A 42 14.57 -3.21 -18.13
N LEU A 43 13.95 -3.74 -17.08
CA LEU A 43 13.88 -5.19 -16.82
C LEU A 43 12.57 -5.76 -17.40
N SER A 44 12.65 -6.95 -17.98
CA SER A 44 11.46 -7.67 -18.42
C SER A 44 10.54 -7.91 -17.23
N ARG A 45 9.28 -7.54 -17.38
CA ARG A 45 8.28 -7.73 -16.33
C ARG A 45 7.80 -9.17 -16.31
N VAL A 46 7.53 -9.65 -15.10
CA VAL A 46 6.77 -10.88 -14.91
C VAL A 46 5.33 -10.62 -15.40
N PRO A 47 4.75 -11.45 -16.26
CA PRO A 47 3.37 -11.30 -16.72
C PRO A 47 2.38 -11.17 -15.56
N PRO A 48 1.22 -10.52 -15.73
CA PRO A 48 0.17 -10.48 -14.70
C PRO A 48 -0.39 -11.90 -14.46
N GLY A 49 -0.83 -12.15 -13.21
CA GLY A 49 -1.41 -13.42 -12.81
C GLY A 49 -0.42 -14.39 -12.15
N VAL A 50 -0.89 -15.61 -11.88
CA VAL A 50 -0.06 -16.75 -11.45
C VAL A 50 0.06 -17.63 -12.68
N PRO A 51 1.27 -17.77 -13.27
CA PRO A 51 1.47 -18.63 -14.43
C PRO A 51 1.12 -20.10 -14.10
N ALA A 52 0.73 -20.89 -15.09
CA ALA A 52 0.65 -22.35 -14.94
C ALA A 52 2.01 -22.94 -14.58
N ALA A 53 2.07 -24.14 -14.02
CA ALA A 53 3.32 -24.73 -13.54
C ALA A 53 4.42 -24.80 -14.60
N GLN A 54 4.06 -25.15 -15.84
CA GLN A 54 4.97 -25.17 -16.99
C GLN A 54 5.48 -23.78 -17.36
N ASP A 55 4.64 -22.74 -17.23
CA ASP A 55 5.00 -21.35 -17.52
C ASP A 55 5.97 -20.80 -16.46
N HIS A 56 5.90 -21.32 -15.23
CA HIS A 56 6.85 -20.96 -14.17
C HIS A 56 8.28 -21.36 -14.49
N LEU A 57 8.49 -22.55 -15.07
CA LEU A 57 9.83 -23.02 -15.47
C LEU A 57 10.38 -22.17 -16.63
N ALA A 58 9.54 -21.87 -17.62
CA ALA A 58 9.91 -20.99 -18.72
C ALA A 58 10.25 -19.58 -18.21
N LEU A 59 9.44 -19.06 -17.28
CA LEU A 59 9.67 -17.78 -16.64
C LEU A 59 10.98 -17.77 -15.86
N GLU A 60 11.27 -18.80 -15.05
CA GLU A 60 12.51 -18.91 -14.30
C GLU A 60 13.74 -18.93 -15.22
N ARG A 61 13.69 -19.72 -16.31
CA ARG A 61 14.76 -19.75 -17.32
C ARG A 61 14.97 -18.37 -17.96
N ARG A 62 13.90 -17.69 -18.34
CA ARG A 62 13.96 -16.34 -18.93
C ARG A 62 14.55 -15.34 -17.97
N MET A 63 14.13 -15.36 -16.70
CA MET A 63 14.66 -14.46 -15.67
C MET A 63 16.13 -14.74 -15.37
N ARG A 64 16.54 -16.00 -15.29
CA ARG A 64 17.94 -16.39 -15.15
C ARG A 64 18.79 -15.89 -16.31
N ALA A 65 18.34 -16.05 -17.55
CA ALA A 65 19.04 -15.52 -18.73
C ALA A 65 19.13 -13.99 -18.70
N GLN A 66 18.10 -13.30 -18.22
CA GLN A 66 18.12 -11.86 -18.05
C GLN A 66 19.13 -11.43 -16.96
N ALA A 67 19.19 -12.16 -15.84
CA ALA A 67 20.18 -11.92 -14.79
C ALA A 67 21.61 -12.03 -15.34
N GLN A 68 21.89 -13.08 -16.13
CA GLN A 68 23.22 -13.26 -16.75
C GLN A 68 23.58 -12.10 -17.69
N ARG A 69 22.63 -11.64 -18.53
CA ARG A 69 22.87 -10.47 -19.39
C ARG A 69 23.16 -9.20 -18.57
N LEU A 70 22.43 -8.99 -17.49
CA LEU A 70 22.64 -7.83 -16.61
C LEU A 70 24.01 -7.90 -15.92
N ILE A 71 24.41 -9.09 -15.44
CA ILE A 71 25.73 -9.32 -14.82
C ILE A 71 26.85 -9.03 -15.84
N ALA A 72 26.75 -9.58 -17.04
CA ALA A 72 27.75 -9.37 -18.10
C ALA A 72 27.87 -7.89 -18.46
N ARG A 73 26.70 -7.19 -18.65
CA ARG A 73 26.66 -5.74 -18.91
C ARG A 73 27.31 -4.96 -17.78
N TRP A 74 26.94 -5.23 -16.52
CA TRP A 74 27.48 -4.51 -15.36
C TRP A 74 29.01 -4.66 -15.25
N ARG A 75 29.52 -5.87 -15.50
CA ARG A 75 30.97 -6.15 -15.49
C ARG A 75 31.73 -5.43 -16.59
N ALA A 76 31.13 -5.28 -17.76
CA ALA A 76 31.72 -4.58 -18.91
C ALA A 76 31.72 -3.05 -18.77
N LEU A 77 30.91 -2.48 -17.87
CA LEU A 77 30.84 -1.04 -17.68
C LEU A 77 32.04 -0.50 -16.89
N PRO A 78 32.58 0.70 -17.23
CA PRO A 78 33.59 1.36 -16.41
C PRO A 78 33.12 1.60 -14.98
N ALA A 79 34.03 1.63 -14.01
CA ALA A 79 33.69 1.72 -12.58
C ALA A 79 32.77 2.92 -12.22
N ARG A 80 32.90 4.04 -12.94
CA ARG A 80 32.09 5.25 -12.71
C ARG A 80 30.87 5.38 -13.63
N HIS A 81 30.59 4.35 -14.44
CA HIS A 81 29.47 4.42 -15.39
C HIS A 81 28.11 4.61 -14.63
N PRO A 82 27.20 5.48 -15.13
CA PRO A 82 25.96 5.81 -14.42
C PRO A 82 24.99 4.64 -14.23
N GLU A 83 25.09 3.58 -15.06
CA GLU A 83 24.27 2.38 -14.93
C GLU A 83 24.82 1.36 -13.90
N ARG A 84 26.06 1.54 -13.41
CA ARG A 84 26.55 0.72 -12.29
C ARG A 84 25.79 1.07 -11.01
N PHE A 85 25.51 0.06 -10.20
CA PHE A 85 24.84 0.24 -8.91
C PHE A 85 25.68 -0.39 -7.78
N ASP A 86 25.51 0.17 -6.59
CA ASP A 86 26.22 -0.21 -5.36
C ASP A 86 25.29 -0.97 -4.41
N LEU A 87 23.98 -1.01 -4.71
CA LEU A 87 22.93 -1.67 -3.94
C LEU A 87 21.79 -2.09 -4.86
N TRP A 88 21.35 -3.33 -4.74
CA TRP A 88 20.10 -3.81 -5.31
C TRP A 88 18.97 -3.65 -4.29
N PHE A 89 17.95 -2.89 -4.61
CA PHE A 89 16.85 -2.53 -3.71
C PHE A 89 15.52 -2.91 -4.35
N THR A 90 14.89 -3.97 -3.84
CA THR A 90 13.62 -4.46 -4.38
C THR A 90 12.47 -4.03 -3.50
N TYR A 91 11.47 -3.42 -4.12
CA TYR A 91 10.20 -3.13 -3.48
C TYR A 91 9.13 -4.11 -3.92
N HIS A 92 8.48 -4.74 -2.93
CA HIS A 92 7.41 -5.71 -3.01
C HIS A 92 7.86 -7.07 -3.57
N CYS A 93 8.09 -8.02 -2.66
CA CYS A 93 8.51 -9.39 -2.98
C CYS A 93 7.59 -10.40 -2.31
N TYR A 94 6.72 -11.05 -3.09
CA TYR A 94 5.81 -12.09 -2.61
C TYR A 94 5.56 -13.16 -3.68
N TYR A 95 4.90 -14.26 -3.35
CA TYR A 95 4.78 -15.46 -4.18
C TYR A 95 4.22 -15.25 -5.59
N ARG A 96 3.40 -14.20 -5.84
CA ARG A 96 2.90 -13.86 -7.19
C ARG A 96 3.89 -13.00 -7.98
N LYS A 97 4.70 -12.23 -7.30
CA LYS A 97 5.68 -11.29 -7.86
C LYS A 97 6.98 -11.33 -7.06
N PRO A 98 7.69 -12.48 -7.08
CA PRO A 98 8.98 -12.58 -6.40
C PRO A 98 10.06 -11.83 -7.19
N ASP A 99 11.15 -11.53 -6.53
CA ASP A 99 12.35 -11.05 -7.19
C ASP A 99 13.18 -12.24 -7.71
N TRP A 100 13.03 -12.52 -8.98
CA TRP A 100 13.78 -13.59 -9.67
C TRP A 100 15.23 -13.21 -9.98
N LEU A 101 15.57 -11.91 -9.97
CA LEU A 101 16.85 -11.38 -10.45
C LEU A 101 17.81 -11.07 -9.30
N GLY A 102 17.30 -10.40 -8.27
CA GLY A 102 18.10 -9.88 -7.16
C GLY A 102 19.09 -10.89 -6.58
N PRO A 103 18.64 -12.08 -6.12
CA PRO A 103 19.54 -13.06 -5.53
C PRO A 103 20.68 -13.50 -6.45
N ILE A 104 20.40 -13.67 -7.75
CA ILE A 104 21.39 -14.11 -8.73
C ILE A 104 22.41 -13.01 -9.03
N VAL A 105 21.90 -11.79 -9.24
CA VAL A 105 22.74 -10.65 -9.63
C VAL A 105 23.61 -10.20 -8.48
N THR A 106 23.05 -10.05 -7.27
CA THR A 106 23.79 -9.56 -6.11
C THR A 106 24.88 -10.52 -5.67
N GLN A 107 24.60 -11.82 -5.66
CA GLN A 107 25.61 -12.84 -5.38
C GLN A 107 26.75 -12.82 -6.40
N ALA A 108 26.44 -12.70 -7.71
CA ALA A 108 27.45 -12.71 -8.76
C ALA A 108 28.32 -11.45 -8.82
N LEU A 109 27.79 -10.31 -8.35
CA LEU A 109 28.45 -9.00 -8.38
C LEU A 109 29.06 -8.60 -7.02
N GLY A 110 28.76 -9.33 -5.94
CA GLY A 110 29.19 -8.98 -4.59
C GLY A 110 28.61 -7.66 -4.08
N VAL A 111 27.38 -7.29 -4.52
CA VAL A 111 26.72 -6.07 -4.08
C VAL A 111 25.63 -6.39 -3.07
N PRO A 112 25.39 -5.52 -2.06
CA PRO A 112 24.34 -5.71 -1.07
C PRO A 112 22.94 -5.82 -1.69
N TYR A 113 22.07 -6.60 -1.04
CA TYR A 113 20.70 -6.84 -1.42
C TYR A 113 19.71 -6.42 -0.33
N ALA A 114 18.85 -5.45 -0.63
CA ALA A 114 17.79 -5.00 0.26
C ALA A 114 16.40 -5.29 -0.31
N LEU A 115 15.50 -5.75 0.55
CA LEU A 115 14.09 -5.97 0.26
C LEU A 115 13.22 -5.01 1.07
N VAL A 116 12.17 -4.48 0.47
CA VAL A 116 11.10 -3.73 1.14
C VAL A 116 9.78 -4.45 0.90
N GLU A 117 8.98 -4.64 1.95
CA GLU A 117 7.68 -5.30 1.87
C GLU A 117 7.77 -6.71 1.26
N ALA A 118 8.61 -7.55 1.85
CA ALA A 118 8.65 -8.97 1.52
C ALA A 118 7.67 -9.75 2.40
N SER A 119 6.97 -10.73 1.80
CA SER A 119 5.99 -11.56 2.51
C SER A 119 6.30 -13.05 2.32
N HIS A 120 6.49 -13.76 3.45
CA HIS A 120 6.64 -15.21 3.48
C HIS A 120 5.31 -15.88 3.83
N ALA A 121 4.79 -16.72 2.93
CA ALA A 121 3.50 -17.39 3.08
C ALA A 121 3.62 -18.93 2.95
N PRO A 122 3.90 -19.67 4.03
CA PRO A 122 4.14 -21.13 3.98
C PRO A 122 3.00 -21.93 3.32
N ARG A 123 1.76 -21.49 3.48
CA ARG A 123 0.58 -22.08 2.81
C ARG A 123 0.66 -22.06 1.28
N ARG A 124 1.61 -21.32 0.70
CA ARG A 124 1.86 -21.20 -0.75
C ARG A 124 3.03 -22.07 -1.24
N ALA A 125 3.64 -22.84 -0.34
CA ALA A 125 4.72 -23.76 -0.66
C ALA A 125 4.30 -24.95 -1.54
N GLN A 126 3.00 -25.17 -1.71
CA GLN A 126 2.41 -26.24 -2.51
C GLN A 126 1.52 -25.65 -3.62
N GLY A 127 1.14 -26.50 -4.58
CA GLY A 127 0.24 -26.14 -5.68
C GLY A 127 0.85 -25.14 -6.68
N PRO A 128 -0.01 -24.38 -7.40
CA PRO A 128 0.41 -23.52 -8.52
C PRO A 128 1.34 -22.38 -8.10
N THR A 129 1.38 -22.02 -6.82
CA THR A 129 2.20 -20.90 -6.31
C THR A 129 3.58 -21.33 -5.80
N ARG A 130 3.88 -22.64 -5.79
CA ARG A 130 5.09 -23.23 -5.20
C ARG A 130 6.40 -22.58 -5.70
N LEU A 131 6.53 -22.39 -7.01
CA LEU A 131 7.77 -21.85 -7.59
C LEU A 131 7.98 -20.38 -7.20
N GLY A 132 6.92 -19.59 -7.22
CA GLY A 132 6.97 -18.21 -6.74
C GLY A 132 7.29 -18.13 -5.26
N HIS A 133 6.73 -19.03 -4.43
CA HIS A 133 7.06 -19.09 -3.00
C HIS A 133 8.54 -19.44 -2.78
N ARG A 134 9.08 -20.45 -3.49
CA ARG A 134 10.52 -20.79 -3.44
C ARG A 134 11.42 -19.62 -3.89
N ALA A 135 10.98 -18.83 -4.88
CA ALA A 135 11.74 -17.66 -5.29
C ALA A 135 11.77 -16.59 -4.19
N VAL A 136 10.67 -16.38 -3.45
CA VAL A 136 10.66 -15.51 -2.26
C VAL A 136 11.62 -16.02 -1.19
N GLU A 137 11.61 -17.32 -0.89
CA GLU A 137 12.53 -17.91 0.08
C GLU A 137 14.00 -17.68 -0.32
N ARG A 138 14.32 -17.85 -1.60
CA ARG A 138 15.67 -17.52 -2.12
C ARG A 138 16.00 -16.03 -1.95
N SER A 139 15.03 -15.15 -2.19
CA SER A 139 15.22 -13.70 -2.00
C SER A 139 15.48 -13.34 -0.54
N LEU A 140 14.71 -13.91 0.39
CA LEU A 140 14.88 -13.69 1.82
C LEU A 140 16.20 -14.24 2.33
N ALA A 141 16.59 -15.45 1.89
CA ALA A 141 17.87 -16.07 2.27
C ALA A 141 19.09 -15.32 1.72
N ALA A 142 18.95 -14.61 0.59
CA ALA A 142 20.03 -13.83 -0.01
C ALA A 142 20.10 -12.39 0.53
N ALA A 143 19.05 -11.86 1.13
CA ALA A 143 18.96 -10.47 1.55
C ALA A 143 19.93 -10.15 2.70
N ASP A 144 20.55 -8.97 2.62
CA ASP A 144 21.36 -8.38 3.69
C ASP A 144 20.50 -7.51 4.61
N LEU A 145 19.45 -6.90 4.05
CA LEU A 145 18.50 -6.03 4.74
C LEU A 145 17.07 -6.31 4.28
N VAL A 146 16.15 -6.47 5.22
CA VAL A 146 14.73 -6.49 4.91
C VAL A 146 14.00 -5.42 5.70
N LEU A 147 13.35 -4.51 4.98
CA LEU A 147 12.49 -3.46 5.51
C LEU A 147 11.05 -3.98 5.53
N THR A 148 10.56 -4.31 6.70
CA THR A 148 9.21 -4.86 6.88
C THR A 148 8.21 -3.72 7.05
N VAL A 149 7.15 -3.73 6.26
CA VAL A 149 6.11 -2.68 6.25
C VAL A 149 4.81 -3.15 6.91
N ASN A 150 4.52 -4.46 6.83
CA ASN A 150 3.34 -5.05 7.44
C ASN A 150 3.74 -5.87 8.68
N PRO A 151 3.16 -5.62 9.86
CA PRO A 151 3.48 -6.38 11.08
C PRO A 151 3.28 -7.89 10.96
N ARG A 152 2.34 -8.33 10.13
CA ARG A 152 2.06 -9.76 9.89
C ARG A 152 3.23 -10.51 9.23
N ASP A 153 4.07 -9.79 8.48
CA ASP A 153 5.20 -10.42 7.77
C ASP A 153 6.46 -10.55 8.64
N VAL A 154 6.54 -9.83 9.76
CA VAL A 154 7.74 -9.74 10.61
C VAL A 154 8.29 -11.11 11.01
N ALA A 155 7.45 -11.96 11.60
CA ALA A 155 7.89 -13.29 12.08
C ALA A 155 8.26 -14.23 10.93
N GLY A 156 7.43 -14.25 9.87
CA GLY A 156 7.66 -15.11 8.70
C GLY A 156 8.91 -14.74 7.92
N VAL A 157 9.21 -13.45 7.81
CA VAL A 157 10.44 -12.92 7.20
C VAL A 157 11.63 -13.29 8.06
N LYS A 158 11.60 -12.98 9.37
CA LYS A 158 12.69 -13.26 10.31
C LYS A 158 13.16 -14.72 10.26
N ALA A 159 12.22 -15.65 10.18
CA ALA A 159 12.48 -17.07 10.15
C ALA A 159 13.22 -17.55 8.87
N ARG A 160 13.36 -16.70 7.86
CA ARG A 160 13.98 -17.02 6.55
C ARG A 160 15.24 -16.22 6.24
N LEU A 161 15.58 -15.27 7.10
CA LEU A 161 16.79 -14.49 6.92
C LEU A 161 18.04 -15.33 7.28
N ARG A 162 19.11 -15.08 6.52
CA ARG A 162 20.42 -15.66 6.85
C ARG A 162 21.01 -15.03 8.12
N PRO A 163 21.91 -15.70 8.82
CA PRO A 163 22.68 -15.10 9.91
C PRO A 163 23.38 -13.81 9.43
N GLY A 164 23.36 -12.77 10.25
CA GLY A 164 23.93 -11.46 9.96
C GLY A 164 23.06 -10.54 9.09
N ALA A 165 21.95 -11.01 8.53
CA ALA A 165 21.01 -10.13 7.84
C ALA A 165 20.18 -9.30 8.83
N HIS A 166 19.89 -8.06 8.44
CA HIS A 166 19.13 -7.11 9.25
C HIS A 166 17.67 -7.08 8.85
N GLN A 167 16.78 -7.06 9.86
CA GLN A 167 15.36 -6.78 9.66
C GLN A 167 14.99 -5.50 10.41
N VAL A 168 14.45 -4.53 9.69
CA VAL A 168 14.10 -3.22 10.22
C VAL A 168 12.65 -2.90 9.90
N TRP A 169 11.94 -2.31 10.85
CA TRP A 169 10.59 -1.79 10.64
C TRP A 169 10.63 -0.48 9.83
N LEU A 170 9.97 -0.45 8.70
CA LEU A 170 9.69 0.76 7.92
C LEU A 170 8.18 0.98 7.90
N PRO A 171 7.64 1.91 8.68
CA PRO A 171 6.21 2.15 8.67
C PRO A 171 5.75 2.59 7.27
N PRO A 172 4.53 2.22 6.84
CA PRO A 172 3.92 2.81 5.64
C PRO A 172 3.92 4.33 5.76
N PHE A 173 4.17 5.04 4.67
CA PHE A 173 4.35 6.50 4.71
C PHE A 173 3.77 7.19 3.47
N ILE A 174 3.46 8.47 3.63
CA ILE A 174 3.02 9.36 2.55
C ILE A 174 3.76 10.71 2.62
N ASP A 175 3.66 11.50 1.55
CA ASP A 175 3.98 12.94 1.59
C ASP A 175 2.77 13.67 2.20
N THR A 176 2.93 14.20 3.40
CA THR A 176 1.83 14.90 4.09
C THR A 176 1.63 16.35 3.65
N ARG A 177 2.63 16.96 2.98
CA ARG A 177 2.62 18.38 2.59
C ARG A 177 1.42 18.82 1.73
N PRO A 178 0.92 18.02 0.77
CA PRO A 178 -0.27 18.38 0.00
C PRO A 178 -1.52 18.51 0.87
N PHE A 179 -1.63 17.71 1.94
CA PHE A 179 -2.77 17.70 2.85
C PHE A 179 -2.76 18.86 3.84
N ASP A 180 -1.58 19.44 4.13
CA ASP A 180 -1.46 20.62 5.00
C ASP A 180 -2.07 21.88 4.38
N ARG A 181 -2.13 21.96 3.07
CA ARG A 181 -2.57 23.13 2.30
C ARG A 181 -4.06 23.13 1.97
N ALA A 182 -4.73 21.99 2.09
CA ALA A 182 -6.14 21.86 1.77
C ALA A 182 -7.00 22.33 2.96
N PRO A 183 -7.80 23.40 2.82
CA PRO A 183 -8.68 23.86 3.88
C PRO A 183 -9.81 22.85 4.11
N ARG A 184 -10.07 22.54 5.36
CA ARG A 184 -11.22 21.70 5.73
C ARG A 184 -12.53 22.49 5.65
N VAL A 185 -13.54 21.85 5.10
CA VAL A 185 -14.92 22.37 5.05
C VAL A 185 -15.78 21.51 5.98
N ALA A 186 -16.51 22.15 6.87
CA ALA A 186 -17.55 21.47 7.63
C ALA A 186 -18.80 21.34 6.78
N ASN A 187 -19.45 20.18 6.82
CA ASN A 187 -20.64 19.91 6.04
C ASN A 187 -21.86 19.73 6.95
N ASP A 188 -23.00 20.22 6.49
CA ASP A 188 -24.32 19.94 7.04
C ASP A 188 -25.26 19.53 5.89
N PRO A 189 -25.73 18.29 5.86
CA PRO A 189 -25.32 17.16 6.71
C PRO A 189 -23.88 16.69 6.46
N PRO A 190 -23.29 15.93 7.44
CA PRO A 190 -21.91 15.44 7.33
C PRO A 190 -21.64 14.64 6.05
N LEU A 191 -20.47 14.87 5.44
CA LEU A 191 -20.02 14.16 4.24
C LEU A 191 -19.11 12.97 4.59
N LEU A 192 -19.56 11.78 4.27
CA LEU A 192 -18.83 10.52 4.40
C LEU A 192 -18.01 10.27 3.13
N LEU A 193 -16.75 9.93 3.26
CA LEU A 193 -15.85 9.70 2.13
C LEU A 193 -15.35 8.26 2.10
N SER A 194 -15.36 7.66 0.92
CA SER A 194 -14.64 6.42 0.62
C SER A 194 -13.79 6.59 -0.63
N VAL A 195 -12.52 6.22 -0.57
CA VAL A 195 -11.59 6.29 -1.70
C VAL A 195 -11.01 4.90 -1.96
N GLY A 196 -11.29 4.33 -3.11
CA GLY A 196 -10.83 2.99 -3.43
C GLY A 196 -11.13 2.55 -4.86
N MET A 197 -10.25 1.73 -5.43
CA MET A 197 -10.52 1.11 -6.74
C MET A 197 -11.71 0.17 -6.66
N MET A 198 -12.61 0.24 -7.64
CA MET A 198 -13.77 -0.64 -7.75
C MET A 198 -13.40 -1.94 -8.49
N ARG A 199 -12.61 -2.79 -7.79
CA ARG A 199 -12.19 -4.12 -8.27
C ARG A 199 -13.08 -5.22 -7.69
N THR A 200 -13.12 -6.36 -8.37
CA THR A 200 -13.74 -7.59 -7.87
C THR A 200 -13.03 -8.15 -6.62
N ARG A 201 -13.62 -9.12 -5.94
CA ARG A 201 -13.14 -9.76 -4.71
C ARG A 201 -13.09 -8.76 -3.53
N ASP A 202 -12.02 -8.74 -2.77
CA ASP A 202 -11.88 -8.05 -1.48
C ASP A 202 -12.34 -6.58 -1.50
N LYS A 203 -12.12 -5.86 -2.62
CA LYS A 203 -12.61 -4.48 -2.76
C LYS A 203 -14.13 -4.42 -2.92
N LEU A 204 -14.70 -5.32 -3.74
CA LEU A 204 -16.14 -5.41 -3.90
C LEU A 204 -16.83 -5.84 -2.60
N ASP A 205 -16.19 -6.77 -1.85
CA ASP A 205 -16.70 -7.21 -0.54
C ASP A 205 -16.66 -6.05 0.47
N SER A 206 -15.64 -5.19 0.42
CA SER A 206 -15.61 -3.96 1.23
C SER A 206 -16.75 -3.00 0.88
N TYR A 207 -17.05 -2.82 -0.40
CA TYR A 207 -18.19 -1.99 -0.83
C TYR A 207 -19.54 -2.60 -0.41
N ARG A 208 -19.67 -3.94 -0.40
CA ARG A 208 -20.89 -4.61 0.10
C ARG A 208 -21.13 -4.31 1.57
N VAL A 209 -20.11 -4.49 2.41
CA VAL A 209 -20.20 -4.16 3.85
C VAL A 209 -20.49 -2.68 4.07
N LEU A 210 -19.89 -1.79 3.25
CA LEU A 210 -20.17 -0.35 3.32
C LEU A 210 -21.62 -0.03 2.99
N ALA A 211 -22.17 -0.60 1.90
CA ALA A 211 -23.55 -0.38 1.49
C ALA A 211 -24.54 -0.86 2.55
N GLU A 212 -24.30 -2.05 3.12
CA GLU A 212 -25.12 -2.61 4.21
C GLU A 212 -25.05 -1.71 5.45
N ALA A 213 -23.87 -1.28 5.86
CA ALA A 213 -23.69 -0.40 7.02
C ALA A 213 -24.39 0.96 6.82
N LEU A 214 -24.27 1.57 5.64
CA LEU A 214 -24.96 2.81 5.32
C LEU A 214 -26.49 2.61 5.28
N GLY A 215 -26.95 1.41 4.91
CA GLY A 215 -28.35 1.02 4.98
C GLY A 215 -28.93 1.07 6.40
N HIS A 216 -28.13 0.72 7.42
CA HIS A 216 -28.50 0.83 8.84
C HIS A 216 -28.56 2.29 9.35
N LEU A 217 -28.08 3.25 8.55
CA LEU A 217 -28.00 4.67 8.91
C LEU A 217 -29.00 5.56 8.14
N LYS A 218 -29.99 4.97 7.48
CA LYS A 218 -30.94 5.72 6.63
C LYS A 218 -31.68 6.82 7.39
N ASP A 219 -31.95 6.61 8.66
CA ASP A 219 -32.71 7.56 9.51
C ASP A 219 -31.84 8.74 10.00
N ARG A 220 -30.54 8.77 9.67
CA ARG A 220 -29.65 9.87 10.03
C ARG A 220 -29.35 10.77 8.84
N PRO A 221 -29.12 12.07 9.07
CA PRO A 221 -28.70 13.00 8.02
C PRO A 221 -27.20 12.77 7.71
N TRP A 222 -26.88 12.36 6.50
CA TRP A 222 -25.53 12.25 5.94
C TRP A 222 -25.57 12.26 4.41
N ARG A 223 -24.45 12.62 3.81
CA ARG A 223 -24.16 12.41 2.38
C ARG A 223 -22.90 11.58 2.24
N ALA A 224 -22.74 10.87 1.13
CA ALA A 224 -21.54 10.07 0.86
C ALA A 224 -20.94 10.41 -0.50
N LEU A 225 -19.61 10.49 -0.55
CA LEU A 225 -18.83 10.62 -1.77
C LEU A 225 -17.96 9.38 -1.94
N LEU A 226 -18.19 8.62 -3.01
CA LEU A 226 -17.40 7.46 -3.39
C LEU A 226 -16.44 7.84 -4.52
N VAL A 227 -15.15 7.79 -4.24
CA VAL A 227 -14.07 8.12 -5.17
C VAL A 227 -13.36 6.86 -5.62
N GLY A 228 -13.26 6.69 -6.92
CA GLY A 228 -12.61 5.56 -7.54
C GLY A 228 -13.38 5.06 -8.75
N ASP A 229 -12.73 4.16 -9.46
CA ASP A 229 -13.29 3.53 -10.66
C ASP A 229 -12.74 2.11 -10.80
N GLY A 230 -13.32 1.32 -11.71
CA GLY A 230 -12.84 0.00 -12.02
C GLY A 230 -13.92 -0.94 -12.57
N PRO A 231 -13.54 -2.19 -12.90
CA PRO A 231 -14.42 -3.13 -13.58
C PRO A 231 -15.66 -3.56 -12.76
N ALA A 232 -15.69 -3.28 -11.45
CA ALA A 232 -16.83 -3.57 -10.61
C ALA A 232 -17.72 -2.33 -10.34
N ARG A 233 -17.49 -1.18 -11.00
CA ARG A 233 -18.22 0.07 -10.75
C ARG A 233 -19.73 -0.12 -10.81
N GLY A 234 -20.28 -0.68 -11.88
CA GLY A 234 -21.73 -0.88 -11.99
C GLY A 234 -22.32 -1.75 -10.88
N LYS A 235 -21.54 -2.71 -10.34
CA LYS A 235 -21.98 -3.50 -9.18
C LYS A 235 -22.01 -2.66 -7.90
N VAL A 236 -21.03 -1.77 -7.72
CA VAL A 236 -20.98 -0.87 -6.57
C VAL A 236 -22.13 0.15 -6.63
N GLU A 237 -22.38 0.73 -7.80
CA GLU A 237 -23.50 1.63 -8.03
C GLU A 237 -24.84 0.95 -7.72
N ALA A 238 -25.05 -0.28 -8.18
CA ALA A 238 -26.25 -1.05 -7.89
C ALA A 238 -26.42 -1.34 -6.38
N MET A 239 -25.34 -1.58 -5.64
CA MET A 239 -25.39 -1.78 -4.18
C MET A 239 -25.76 -0.49 -3.43
N MET A 240 -25.34 0.65 -3.91
CA MET A 240 -25.56 1.95 -3.27
C MET A 240 -26.90 2.61 -3.69
N ALA A 241 -27.45 2.23 -4.84
CA ALA A 241 -28.69 2.82 -5.37
C ALA A 241 -29.87 2.83 -4.37
N PRO A 242 -30.11 1.77 -3.53
CA PRO A 242 -31.19 1.79 -2.53
C PRO A 242 -30.99 2.79 -1.39
N LEU A 243 -29.86 3.48 -1.32
CA LEU A 243 -29.56 4.50 -0.30
C LEU A 243 -30.02 5.90 -0.73
N ASN A 244 -30.25 6.11 -2.02
CA ASN A 244 -30.77 7.36 -2.56
C ASN A 244 -32.30 7.40 -2.37
N ASP A 245 -32.85 8.59 -2.17
CA ASP A 245 -34.27 8.76 -1.96
C ASP A 245 -35.06 8.50 -3.25
N LYS A 246 -36.28 7.95 -3.12
CA LYS A 246 -37.17 7.68 -4.25
C LYS A 246 -37.62 8.96 -4.96
N GLU A 247 -37.56 10.09 -4.27
CA GLU A 247 -37.93 11.43 -4.75
C GLU A 247 -36.78 12.18 -5.44
N GLY A 248 -35.63 11.51 -5.69
CA GLY A 248 -34.50 12.04 -6.47
C GLY A 248 -33.41 12.72 -5.65
N GLY A 249 -33.42 12.60 -4.32
CA GLY A 249 -32.32 13.06 -3.45
C GLY A 249 -31.09 12.18 -3.54
N GLU A 250 -29.99 12.70 -4.10
CA GLU A 250 -28.74 11.98 -4.25
C GLU A 250 -27.93 12.02 -2.92
N ARG A 251 -28.13 11.01 -2.06
CA ARG A 251 -27.31 10.84 -0.83
C ARG A 251 -25.92 10.29 -1.11
N VAL A 252 -25.80 9.45 -2.11
CA VAL A 252 -24.53 8.79 -2.49
C VAL A 252 -24.12 9.25 -3.87
N ARG A 253 -23.02 9.98 -3.95
CA ARG A 253 -22.43 10.48 -5.19
C ARG A 253 -21.17 9.73 -5.55
N PHE A 254 -20.99 9.42 -6.84
CA PHE A 254 -19.82 8.80 -7.40
C PHE A 254 -18.98 9.82 -8.16
N ALA A 255 -17.77 10.10 -7.68
CA ALA A 255 -16.87 11.05 -8.33
C ALA A 255 -16.01 10.42 -9.45
N GLY A 256 -16.08 9.10 -9.62
CA GLY A 256 -15.17 8.42 -10.54
C GLY A 256 -13.72 8.44 -10.08
N ALA A 257 -12.80 8.25 -11.02
CA ALA A 257 -11.36 8.33 -10.74
C ALA A 257 -10.93 9.81 -10.61
N VAL A 258 -10.47 10.19 -9.43
CA VAL A 258 -9.94 11.53 -9.14
C VAL A 258 -8.41 11.51 -9.31
N PRO A 259 -7.79 12.49 -9.99
CA PRO A 259 -6.35 12.64 -10.08
C PRO A 259 -5.69 12.71 -8.69
N HIS A 260 -4.54 12.07 -8.52
CA HIS A 260 -3.86 12.02 -7.21
C HIS A 260 -3.55 13.41 -6.63
N ALA A 261 -3.29 14.40 -7.48
CA ALA A 261 -3.04 15.79 -7.06
C ALA A 261 -4.27 16.48 -6.46
N GLU A 262 -5.49 16.01 -6.77
CA GLU A 262 -6.76 16.56 -6.30
C GLU A 262 -7.29 15.81 -5.06
N LEU A 263 -6.73 14.64 -4.73
CA LEU A 263 -7.14 13.86 -3.56
C LEU A 263 -7.02 14.64 -2.25
N PRO A 264 -5.98 15.45 -1.98
CA PRO A 264 -5.91 16.23 -0.74
C PRO A 264 -7.12 17.13 -0.52
N ALA A 265 -7.59 17.83 -1.57
CA ALA A 265 -8.80 18.66 -1.51
C ALA A 265 -10.06 17.79 -1.32
N THR A 266 -10.12 16.64 -1.98
CA THR A 266 -11.22 15.66 -1.82
C THR A 266 -11.30 15.15 -0.38
N TYR A 267 -10.19 14.77 0.24
CA TYR A 267 -10.19 14.37 1.65
C TYR A 267 -10.57 15.54 2.58
N ALA A 268 -10.06 16.75 2.31
CA ALA A 268 -10.35 17.93 3.12
C ALA A 268 -11.83 18.36 3.07
N SER A 269 -12.56 18.01 2.02
CA SER A 269 -13.98 18.33 1.86
C SER A 269 -14.92 17.43 2.68
N ALA A 270 -14.43 16.37 3.31
CA ALA A 270 -15.24 15.40 4.02
C ALA A 270 -15.12 15.53 5.55
N ASP A 271 -16.04 14.87 6.28
CA ASP A 271 -16.09 14.88 7.74
C ASP A 271 -15.64 13.56 8.36
N LEU A 272 -15.78 12.45 7.64
CA LEU A 272 -15.47 11.11 8.12
C LEU A 272 -15.05 10.22 6.96
N TYR A 273 -13.98 9.45 7.15
CA TYR A 273 -13.52 8.46 6.17
C TYR A 273 -13.98 7.06 6.55
N LEU A 274 -14.66 6.37 5.63
CA LEU A 274 -15.25 5.05 5.82
C LEU A 274 -14.62 4.03 4.87
N TRP A 275 -14.03 2.95 5.41
CA TRP A 275 -13.58 1.84 4.59
C TRP A 275 -13.58 0.52 5.36
N PRO A 276 -14.47 -0.45 5.07
CA PRO A 276 -14.53 -1.73 5.78
C PRO A 276 -13.28 -2.61 5.64
N ALA A 277 -12.46 -2.38 4.62
CA ALA A 277 -11.11 -2.92 4.50
C ALA A 277 -11.01 -4.46 4.53
N ILE A 278 -11.86 -5.17 3.81
CA ILE A 278 -11.74 -6.62 3.69
C ILE A 278 -10.39 -6.98 3.07
N ASN A 279 -9.54 -7.70 3.82
CA ASN A 279 -8.20 -8.14 3.40
C ASN A 279 -7.28 -6.99 2.92
N GLU A 280 -7.26 -5.88 3.64
CA GLU A 280 -6.37 -4.76 3.37
C GLU A 280 -4.97 -5.01 3.96
N ALA A 281 -3.91 -4.70 3.22
CA ALA A 281 -2.53 -4.84 3.70
C ALA A 281 -2.23 -3.83 4.82
N TYR A 282 -2.41 -2.56 4.57
CA TYR A 282 -2.35 -1.44 5.51
C TYR A 282 -3.22 -0.24 5.08
N GLY A 283 -3.46 -0.06 3.79
CA GLY A 283 -4.37 0.93 3.22
C GLY A 283 -3.79 2.35 3.21
N MET A 284 -3.16 2.73 2.08
CA MET A 284 -2.62 4.11 1.90
C MET A 284 -3.70 5.18 2.07
N ALA A 285 -4.94 4.90 1.63
CA ALA A 285 -6.07 5.82 1.77
C ALA A 285 -6.37 6.18 3.23
N PHE A 286 -6.09 5.31 4.20
CA PHE A 286 -6.19 5.65 5.62
C PHE A 286 -5.17 6.69 6.04
N LEU A 287 -3.95 6.59 5.55
CA LEU A 287 -2.91 7.59 5.83
C LEU A 287 -3.26 8.95 5.21
N GLU A 288 -3.79 8.94 3.98
CA GLU A 288 -4.25 10.13 3.27
C GLU A 288 -5.41 10.81 4.01
N ALA A 289 -6.42 10.04 4.42
CA ALA A 289 -7.55 10.54 5.21
C ALA A 289 -7.08 11.15 6.53
N GLN A 290 -6.22 10.46 7.26
CA GLN A 290 -5.68 10.92 8.53
C GLN A 290 -4.77 12.15 8.37
N ALA A 291 -3.98 12.25 7.30
CA ALA A 291 -3.19 13.43 6.97
C ALA A 291 -4.08 14.66 6.73
N ALA A 292 -5.24 14.47 6.10
CA ALA A 292 -6.25 15.51 5.96
C ALA A 292 -7.00 15.83 7.26
N GLY A 293 -6.73 15.10 8.35
CA GLY A 293 -7.39 15.28 9.64
C GLY A 293 -8.79 14.67 9.70
N LEU A 294 -9.08 13.67 8.86
CA LEU A 294 -10.32 12.91 8.94
C LEU A 294 -10.19 11.78 9.98
N PRO A 295 -11.15 11.62 10.89
CA PRO A 295 -11.29 10.38 11.64
C PRO A 295 -11.67 9.24 10.69
N VAL A 296 -11.29 8.02 11.07
CA VAL A 296 -11.46 6.84 10.22
C VAL A 296 -12.37 5.83 10.91
N VAL A 297 -13.30 5.21 10.17
CA VAL A 297 -13.93 3.96 10.57
C VAL A 297 -13.46 2.86 9.61
N ALA A 298 -12.88 1.80 10.15
CA ALA A 298 -12.26 0.75 9.34
C ALA A 298 -12.45 -0.65 9.94
N GLY A 299 -12.41 -1.69 9.11
CA GLY A 299 -12.32 -3.08 9.58
C GLY A 299 -10.93 -3.40 10.13
N ARG A 300 -10.85 -4.13 11.24
CA ARG A 300 -9.62 -4.55 11.93
C ARG A 300 -8.93 -5.68 11.17
N THR A 301 -8.41 -5.43 9.98
CA THR A 301 -7.76 -6.41 9.12
C THR A 301 -6.31 -6.05 8.79
N GLY A 302 -5.49 -7.04 8.46
CA GLY A 302 -4.15 -6.85 7.91
C GLY A 302 -3.24 -5.99 8.78
N GLY A 303 -2.61 -5.02 8.14
CA GLY A 303 -1.81 -3.98 8.77
C GLY A 303 -2.61 -2.72 9.11
N VAL A 304 -3.92 -2.68 8.95
CA VAL A 304 -4.76 -1.51 9.28
C VAL A 304 -4.54 -1.02 10.72
N PRO A 305 -4.44 -1.91 11.75
CA PRO A 305 -4.13 -1.46 13.13
C PRO A 305 -2.75 -0.78 13.30
N ALA A 306 -1.84 -0.95 12.36
CA ALA A 306 -0.56 -0.24 12.38
C ALA A 306 -0.68 1.22 11.94
N VAL A 307 -1.69 1.54 11.13
CA VAL A 307 -1.91 2.89 10.59
C VAL A 307 -3.09 3.62 11.23
N VAL A 308 -4.11 2.89 11.72
CA VAL A 308 -5.27 3.45 12.43
C VAL A 308 -5.20 2.99 13.89
N ALA A 309 -4.98 3.91 14.82
CA ALA A 309 -5.00 3.64 16.26
C ALA A 309 -6.44 3.71 16.78
N ASP A 310 -6.96 2.55 17.19
CA ASP A 310 -8.34 2.39 17.65
C ASP A 310 -8.65 3.27 18.87
N GLY A 311 -9.77 4.01 18.82
CA GLY A 311 -10.16 5.00 19.85
C GLY A 311 -9.32 6.27 19.91
N VAL A 312 -8.23 6.35 19.11
CA VAL A 312 -7.29 7.49 19.12
C VAL A 312 -7.36 8.28 17.79
N THR A 313 -7.23 7.58 16.65
CA THR A 313 -7.26 8.23 15.32
C THR A 313 -8.46 7.80 14.48
N GLY A 314 -9.26 6.88 14.99
CA GLY A 314 -10.44 6.32 14.36
C GLY A 314 -11.00 5.17 15.17
N VAL A 315 -11.91 4.42 14.57
CA VAL A 315 -12.57 3.26 15.18
C VAL A 315 -12.33 2.04 14.31
N LEU A 316 -11.87 0.96 14.93
CA LEU A 316 -11.67 -0.33 14.27
C LEU A 316 -12.78 -1.30 14.67
N THR A 317 -13.50 -1.82 13.66
CA THR A 317 -14.61 -2.77 13.83
C THR A 317 -14.20 -4.19 13.45
N PRO A 318 -14.93 -5.24 13.87
CA PRO A 318 -14.72 -6.59 13.38
C PRO A 318 -14.82 -6.65 11.84
N ILE A 319 -14.03 -7.55 11.24
CA ILE A 319 -13.96 -7.68 9.77
C ILE A 319 -15.32 -8.18 9.25
N GLY A 320 -15.90 -7.45 8.30
CA GLY A 320 -17.14 -7.85 7.62
C GLY A 320 -18.42 -7.62 8.43
N ASP A 321 -18.32 -7.08 9.64
CA ASP A 321 -19.47 -6.77 10.50
C ASP A 321 -20.05 -5.40 10.15
N ALA A 322 -21.06 -5.39 9.29
CA ALA A 322 -21.73 -4.18 8.85
C ALA A 322 -22.49 -3.46 9.98
N ALA A 323 -23.06 -4.20 10.94
CA ALA A 323 -23.78 -3.62 12.07
C ALA A 323 -22.82 -2.90 13.02
N ALA A 324 -21.69 -3.50 13.39
CA ALA A 324 -20.66 -2.86 14.18
C ALA A 324 -20.06 -1.65 13.46
N PHE A 325 -19.87 -1.74 12.13
CA PHE A 325 -19.38 -0.62 11.31
C PHE A 325 -20.37 0.54 11.29
N ALA A 326 -21.67 0.24 11.14
CA ALA A 326 -22.74 1.23 11.22
C ALA A 326 -22.80 1.89 12.60
N ALA A 327 -22.76 1.11 13.69
CA ALA A 327 -22.79 1.65 15.05
C ALA A 327 -21.59 2.59 15.33
N ALA A 328 -20.38 2.23 14.88
CA ALA A 328 -19.21 3.09 14.99
C ALA A 328 -19.37 4.38 14.18
N THR A 329 -19.93 4.29 12.98
CA THR A 329 -20.22 5.46 12.12
C THR A 329 -21.27 6.35 12.75
N ALA A 330 -22.39 5.78 13.26
CA ALA A 330 -23.47 6.50 13.93
C ALA A 330 -22.94 7.34 15.10
N ARG A 331 -22.15 6.73 15.98
CA ARG A 331 -21.53 7.44 17.11
C ARG A 331 -20.74 8.67 16.67
N LEU A 332 -19.99 8.56 15.57
CA LEU A 332 -19.21 9.68 15.06
C LEU A 332 -20.09 10.70 14.28
N LEU A 333 -21.21 10.29 13.72
CA LEU A 333 -22.20 11.23 13.16
C LEU A 333 -22.88 12.06 14.26
N ASP A 334 -23.23 11.40 15.37
CA ASP A 334 -23.93 12.03 16.50
C ASP A 334 -23.00 12.90 17.38
N ASP A 335 -21.67 12.71 17.34
CA ASP A 335 -20.68 13.46 18.14
C ASP A 335 -19.65 14.22 17.28
N PRO A 336 -19.94 15.47 16.87
CA PRO A 336 -18.97 16.31 16.16
C PRO A 336 -17.68 16.60 16.92
N LYS A 337 -17.75 16.67 18.27
CA LYS A 337 -16.57 16.95 19.11
C LYS A 337 -15.60 15.77 19.04
N GLU A 338 -16.11 14.56 19.12
CA GLU A 338 -15.31 13.34 18.99
C GLU A 338 -14.71 13.22 17.58
N ARG A 339 -15.44 13.54 16.52
CA ARG A 339 -14.88 13.60 15.15
C ARG A 339 -13.68 14.54 15.08
N ILE A 340 -13.81 15.74 15.64
CA ILE A 340 -12.71 16.73 15.65
C ILE A 340 -11.53 16.23 16.49
N ARG A 341 -11.77 15.62 17.65
CA ARG A 341 -10.73 15.06 18.52
C ARG A 341 -9.93 13.97 17.81
N LEU A 342 -10.62 12.98 17.24
CA LEU A 342 -9.99 11.87 16.52
C LEU A 342 -9.25 12.36 15.27
N GLY A 343 -9.83 13.30 14.51
CA GLY A 343 -9.21 13.86 13.31
C GLY A 343 -7.91 14.63 13.61
N LYS A 344 -7.87 15.43 14.70
CA LYS A 344 -6.64 16.10 15.16
C LYS A 344 -5.56 15.09 15.54
N ALA A 345 -5.94 14.07 16.30
CA ALA A 345 -5.01 13.01 16.71
C ALA A 345 -4.51 12.20 15.50
N ALA A 346 -5.37 11.94 14.51
CA ALA A 346 -5.05 11.25 13.27
C ALA A 346 -3.96 12.00 12.50
N ARG A 347 -4.14 13.31 12.27
CA ARG A 347 -3.15 14.15 11.57
C ARG A 347 -1.83 14.21 12.33
N ALA A 348 -1.88 14.41 13.65
CA ALA A 348 -0.68 14.44 14.48
C ALA A 348 0.11 13.13 14.38
N ARG A 349 -0.58 11.98 14.45
CA ARG A 349 0.05 10.65 14.35
C ARG A 349 0.68 10.42 12.96
N VAL A 350 -0.01 10.75 11.88
CA VAL A 350 0.54 10.58 10.53
C VAL A 350 1.80 11.45 10.35
N ASN A 351 1.76 12.70 10.77
CA ASN A 351 2.91 13.61 10.69
C ASN A 351 4.11 13.11 11.52
N ALA A 352 3.86 12.50 12.67
CA ALA A 352 4.93 11.99 13.53
C ALA A 352 5.55 10.67 13.04
N HIS A 353 4.72 9.74 12.55
CA HIS A 353 5.13 8.34 12.34
C HIS A 353 5.06 7.86 10.88
N HIS A 354 4.24 8.51 10.04
CA HIS A 354 3.93 8.06 8.68
C HIS A 354 4.26 9.12 7.60
N ASP A 355 4.92 10.20 7.97
CA ASP A 355 5.43 11.21 7.03
C ASP A 355 6.75 10.74 6.38
N GLU A 356 7.00 11.19 5.15
CA GLU A 356 8.25 10.90 4.43
C GLU A 356 9.52 11.22 5.21
N ARG A 357 9.50 12.19 6.14
CA ARG A 357 10.68 12.54 6.96
C ARG A 357 10.97 11.46 8.00
N ALA A 358 9.92 10.90 8.62
CA ALA A 358 10.06 9.79 9.56
C ALA A 358 10.58 8.54 8.83
N ALA A 359 9.99 8.21 7.67
CA ALA A 359 10.42 7.11 6.82
C ALA A 359 11.87 7.30 6.31
N ALA A 360 12.27 8.53 5.96
CA ALA A 360 13.64 8.83 5.55
C ALA A 360 14.66 8.55 6.67
N ARG A 361 14.35 8.92 7.92
CA ARG A 361 15.22 8.61 9.07
C ARG A 361 15.37 7.10 9.27
N ALA A 362 14.26 6.35 9.21
CA ALA A 362 14.26 4.89 9.35
C ALA A 362 15.05 4.22 8.22
N LEU A 363 14.81 4.63 6.98
CA LEU A 363 15.52 4.11 5.80
C LEU A 363 17.03 4.43 5.86
N ALA A 364 17.41 5.65 6.23
CA ALA A 364 18.80 6.05 6.36
C ALA A 364 19.52 5.24 7.45
N ALA A 365 18.87 4.99 8.58
CA ALA A 365 19.42 4.14 9.64
C ALA A 365 19.60 2.70 9.16
N ALA A 366 18.60 2.15 8.47
CA ALA A 366 18.66 0.81 7.93
C ALA A 366 19.78 0.64 6.87
N LEU A 367 19.93 1.60 5.95
CA LEU A 367 20.98 1.53 4.91
C LEU A 367 22.41 1.65 5.48
N ARG A 368 22.59 2.19 6.68
CA ARG A 368 23.90 2.20 7.35
C ARG A 368 24.37 0.81 7.80
N THR A 369 23.45 -0.13 8.01
CA THR A 369 23.81 -1.52 8.38
C THR A 369 24.41 -2.33 7.22
N LEU A 370 24.38 -1.79 6.01
CA LEU A 370 24.96 -2.40 4.80
C LEU A 370 26.40 -1.96 4.51
N ARG A 371 27.01 -1.18 5.41
CA ARG A 371 28.38 -0.66 5.26
C ARG A 371 29.39 -1.47 6.03
#